data_86adeb9fb1fbcfb8aadf4628a3661c06
#
_entry.id   86adeb9fb1fbcfb8aadf4628a3661c06
#
_cell.length_a   1.000
_cell.length_b   1.000
_cell.length_c   1.000
_cell.angle_alpha   90.00
_cell.angle_beta   90.00
_cell.angle_gamma   90.00
#
_symmetry.space_group_name_H-M   'P 1'
#
loop_
_entity.id
_entity.type
_entity.pdbx_description
1 polymer ?
#
loop_
_entity_poly.entity_id
_entity_poly.type
_entity_poly.pdbx_seq_one_letter_code
_entity_poly.pdbx_strand_id
1 'polypeptide(L)'
;MRNFKIEFTHTDFTLLKQRINETRFPNIQQAEGWEMGTPVNVLKKVLKAWADSYEMWKVQESYLNQFPQFICKIDGVNIHFFHIKSSKPDATPILIGSWMARQLFTVFQNLSIA
;
A
#
# COMPACT_ATOMS: atom_id res chain seq x y z
N MET A 1 1.90 -7.08 21.05
CA MET A 1 1.57 -5.94 20.19
C MET A 1 2.60 -4.85 20.39
N ARG A 2 3.15 -4.27 19.32
CA ARG A 2 4.11 -3.16 19.34
C ARG A 2 3.70 -2.08 18.36
N ASN A 3 4.06 -0.83 18.66
CA ASN A 3 3.85 0.28 17.72
C ASN A 3 4.67 0.06 16.45
N PHE A 4 4.15 0.53 15.34
CA PHE A 4 4.80 0.48 14.05
C PHE A 4 4.71 1.85 13.36
N LYS A 5 5.73 2.18 12.61
CA LYS A 5 5.74 3.30 11.66
C LYS A 5 6.30 2.82 10.34
N ILE A 6 5.73 3.32 9.27
CA ILE A 6 6.25 3.09 7.93
C ILE A 6 7.46 4.00 7.74
N GLU A 7 8.58 3.41 7.34
CA GLU A 7 9.81 4.14 7.03
C GLU A 7 10.37 3.59 5.72
N PHE A 8 10.35 4.42 4.68
CA PHE A 8 10.99 4.13 3.41
C PHE A 8 12.34 4.84 3.35
N THR A 9 13.40 4.08 3.16
CA THR A 9 14.73 4.64 3.01
C THR A 9 15.01 5.05 1.56
N HIS A 10 15.98 5.93 1.37
CA HIS A 10 16.47 6.25 0.02
C HIS A 10 16.98 5.02 -0.72
N THR A 11 17.55 4.05 0.00
CA THR A 11 18.04 2.79 -0.56
C THR A 11 16.88 1.94 -1.11
N ASP A 12 15.76 1.84 -0.37
CA ASP A 12 14.57 1.10 -0.84
C ASP A 12 14.06 1.69 -2.15
N PHE A 13 14.05 3.00 -2.25
CA PHE A 13 13.60 3.67 -3.47
C PHE A 13 14.58 3.50 -4.64
N THR A 14 15.88 3.59 -4.39
CA THR A 14 16.90 3.33 -5.42
C THR A 14 16.77 1.92 -5.96
N LEU A 15 16.57 0.93 -5.09
CA LEU A 15 16.35 -0.46 -5.47
C LEU A 15 15.06 -0.63 -6.28
N LEU A 16 13.98 0.05 -5.91
CA LEU A 16 12.74 0.06 -6.68
C LEU A 16 12.96 0.62 -8.09
N LYS A 17 13.62 1.77 -8.21
CA LYS A 17 13.97 2.37 -9.52
C LYS A 17 14.78 1.41 -10.39
N GLN A 18 15.78 0.78 -9.81
CA GLN A 18 16.60 -0.20 -10.52
C GLN A 18 15.72 -1.34 -11.05
N ARG A 19 14.88 -1.94 -10.21
CA ARG A 19 13.98 -3.03 -10.60
C ARG A 19 12.99 -2.63 -11.68
N ILE A 20 12.45 -1.41 -11.63
CA ILE A 20 11.57 -0.88 -12.67
C ILE A 20 12.33 -0.75 -13.99
N ASN A 21 13.55 -0.22 -13.98
CA ASN A 21 14.36 -0.03 -15.18
C ASN A 21 14.83 -1.37 -15.80
N GLU A 22 15.01 -2.39 -14.98
CA GLU A 22 15.39 -3.75 -15.40
C GLU A 22 14.17 -4.62 -15.77
N THR A 23 12.94 -4.07 -15.71
CA THR A 23 11.72 -4.82 -16.02
C THR A 23 11.71 -5.29 -17.47
N ARG A 24 11.54 -6.61 -17.64
CA ARG A 24 11.34 -7.21 -18.95
C ARG A 24 9.86 -7.19 -19.30
N PHE A 25 9.55 -6.49 -20.37
CA PHE A 25 8.17 -6.50 -20.89
C PHE A 25 7.97 -7.65 -21.87
N PRO A 26 6.78 -8.26 -21.88
CA PRO A 26 6.45 -9.28 -22.85
C PRO A 26 6.50 -8.69 -24.28
N ASN A 27 7.08 -9.45 -25.20
CA ASN A 27 7.12 -9.10 -26.61
C ASN A 27 5.87 -9.65 -27.31
N ILE A 28 4.70 -9.21 -26.85
CA ILE A 28 3.41 -9.63 -27.42
C ILE A 28 2.96 -8.49 -28.34
N GLN A 29 2.72 -8.82 -29.63
CA GLN A 29 1.90 -7.95 -30.48
C GLN A 29 0.48 -8.03 -29.94
N GLN A 30 0.14 -7.09 -29.10
CA GLN A 30 -1.20 -7.01 -28.51
C GLN A 30 -2.14 -6.34 -29.50
N ALA A 31 -3.40 -6.76 -29.48
CA ALA A 31 -4.49 -6.00 -30.05
C ALA A 31 -4.44 -4.55 -29.57
N GLU A 32 -4.80 -3.61 -30.40
CA GLU A 32 -4.85 -2.21 -30.04
C GLU A 32 -5.89 -2.01 -28.91
N GLY A 33 -5.47 -1.37 -27.82
CA GLY A 33 -6.36 -1.01 -26.72
C GLY A 33 -6.31 -1.96 -25.51
N TRP A 34 -7.39 -1.99 -24.76
CA TRP A 34 -7.51 -2.67 -23.44
C TRP A 34 -8.18 -4.05 -23.52
N GLU A 35 -8.52 -4.53 -24.69
CA GLU A 35 -9.27 -5.77 -24.88
C GLU A 35 -8.57 -7.00 -24.33
N MET A 36 -7.25 -7.03 -24.41
CA MET A 36 -6.41 -8.13 -23.90
C MET A 36 -5.72 -7.81 -22.55
N GLY A 37 -6.17 -6.79 -21.87
CA GLY A 37 -5.57 -6.31 -20.62
C GLY A 37 -4.82 -5.00 -20.78
N THR A 38 -3.92 -4.69 -19.83
CA THR A 38 -3.20 -3.41 -19.84
C THR A 38 -2.20 -3.33 -21.01
N PRO A 39 -2.34 -2.34 -21.91
CA PRO A 39 -1.38 -2.14 -23.00
C PRO A 39 0.03 -1.87 -22.49
N VAL A 40 1.03 -2.50 -23.08
CA VAL A 40 2.44 -2.38 -22.66
C VAL A 40 2.95 -0.94 -22.68
N ASN A 41 2.53 -0.13 -23.66
CA ASN A 41 2.88 1.29 -23.73
C ASN A 41 2.32 2.10 -22.56
N VAL A 42 1.11 1.79 -22.10
CA VAL A 42 0.50 2.41 -20.90
C VAL A 42 1.26 1.97 -19.65
N LEU A 43 1.52 0.66 -19.51
CA LEU A 43 2.29 0.14 -18.39
C LEU A 43 3.67 0.78 -18.28
N LYS A 44 4.39 0.93 -19.39
CA LYS A 44 5.69 1.63 -19.44
C LYS A 44 5.59 3.08 -18.94
N LYS A 45 4.55 3.81 -19.36
CA LYS A 45 4.32 5.19 -18.88
C LYS A 45 4.05 5.26 -17.38
N VAL A 46 3.23 4.35 -16.86
CA VAL A 46 2.92 4.27 -15.43
C VAL A 46 4.17 3.93 -14.62
N LEU A 47 4.94 2.93 -15.03
CA LEU A 47 6.17 2.53 -14.36
C LEU A 47 7.22 3.65 -14.37
N LYS A 48 7.34 4.36 -15.50
CA LYS A 48 8.23 5.53 -15.56
C LYS A 48 7.79 6.63 -14.58
N ALA A 49 6.52 6.99 -14.58
CA ALA A 49 5.99 7.96 -13.63
C ALA A 49 6.24 7.52 -12.18
N TRP A 50 6.06 6.24 -11.87
CA TRP A 50 6.33 5.69 -10.55
C TRP A 50 7.81 5.80 -10.17
N ALA A 51 8.72 5.46 -11.07
CA ALA A 51 10.15 5.59 -10.84
C ALA A 51 10.62 7.05 -10.62
N ASP A 52 9.93 8.01 -11.22
CA ASP A 52 10.29 9.44 -11.13
C ASP A 52 9.65 10.15 -9.92
N SER A 53 8.68 9.53 -9.26
CA SER A 53 7.82 10.16 -8.23
C SER A 53 8.28 9.89 -6.80
N TYR A 54 9.58 10.00 -6.51
CA TYR A 54 10.13 9.73 -5.15
C TYR A 54 9.43 10.53 -4.05
N GLU A 55 9.15 11.81 -4.30
CA GLU A 55 8.54 12.67 -3.28
C GLU A 55 7.12 12.25 -2.92
N MET A 56 6.37 11.65 -3.85
CA MET A 56 5.05 11.07 -3.53
C MET A 56 5.12 9.97 -2.46
N TRP A 57 6.20 9.18 -2.42
CA TRP A 57 6.41 8.19 -1.39
C TRP A 57 6.54 8.82 -0.01
N LYS A 58 7.27 9.92 0.11
CA LYS A 58 7.39 10.67 1.35
C LYS A 58 6.07 11.26 1.80
N VAL A 59 5.26 11.75 0.88
CA VAL A 59 3.91 12.24 1.16
C VAL A 59 3.01 11.10 1.66
N GLN A 60 3.02 9.95 0.99
CA GLN A 60 2.24 8.77 1.40
C GLN A 60 2.70 8.23 2.76
N GLU A 61 4.01 8.12 2.99
CA GLU A 61 4.58 7.71 4.28
C GLU A 61 4.10 8.65 5.39
N SER A 62 4.21 9.96 5.19
CA SER A 62 3.76 10.97 6.14
C SER A 62 2.26 10.88 6.41
N TYR A 63 1.45 10.70 5.35
CA TYR A 63 0.00 10.54 5.48
C TYR A 63 -0.39 9.28 6.25
N LEU A 64 0.20 8.12 5.91
CA LEU A 64 -0.11 6.85 6.57
C LEU A 64 0.35 6.85 8.04
N ASN A 65 1.47 7.52 8.35
CA ASN A 65 1.98 7.60 9.71
C ASN A 65 1.21 8.56 10.63
N GLN A 66 0.20 9.27 10.12
CA GLN A 66 -0.76 10.00 10.96
C GLN A 66 -1.70 9.07 11.72
N PHE A 67 -1.89 7.83 11.25
CA PHE A 67 -2.77 6.86 11.87
C PHE A 67 -1.99 5.93 12.80
N PRO A 68 -2.55 5.57 13.98
CA PRO A 68 -1.93 4.60 14.87
C PRO A 68 -1.79 3.24 14.22
N GLN A 69 -0.55 2.74 14.14
CA GLN A 69 -0.21 1.49 13.49
C GLN A 69 0.47 0.54 14.46
N PHE A 70 0.19 -0.74 14.32
CA PHE A 70 0.67 -1.78 15.21
C PHE A 70 1.08 -3.03 14.43
N ILE A 71 1.97 -3.79 15.06
CA ILE A 71 2.26 -5.17 14.66
C ILE A 71 1.95 -6.09 15.85
N CYS A 72 1.21 -7.15 15.61
CA CYS A 72 1.08 -8.27 16.54
C CYS A 72 1.56 -9.58 15.88
N LYS A 73 1.97 -10.53 16.71
CA LYS A 73 2.34 -11.85 16.24
C LYS A 73 1.19 -12.82 16.52
N ILE A 74 0.66 -13.45 15.46
CA ILE A 74 -0.40 -14.46 15.54
C ILE A 74 0.11 -15.70 14.83
N ASP A 75 0.13 -16.82 15.52
CA ASP A 75 0.62 -18.12 15.00
C ASP A 75 1.99 -18.05 14.31
N GLY A 76 2.89 -17.25 14.88
CA GLY A 76 4.24 -17.09 14.37
C GLY A 76 4.38 -16.02 13.28
N VAL A 77 3.28 -15.50 12.71
CA VAL A 77 3.26 -14.50 11.64
C VAL A 77 3.05 -13.09 12.20
N ASN A 78 3.84 -12.13 11.71
CA ASN A 78 3.65 -10.72 12.05
C ASN A 78 2.49 -10.14 11.23
N ILE A 79 1.48 -9.63 11.91
CA ILE A 79 0.33 -8.97 11.31
C ILE A 79 0.42 -7.47 11.60
N HIS A 80 0.49 -6.68 10.54
CA HIS A 80 0.41 -5.22 10.60
C HIS A 80 -1.04 -4.75 10.46
N PHE A 81 -1.44 -3.77 11.26
CA PHE A 81 -2.81 -3.21 11.21
C PHE A 81 -2.86 -1.78 11.74
N PHE A 82 -3.89 -1.06 11.31
CA PHE A 82 -4.27 0.23 11.88
C PHE A 82 -5.30 0.00 13.00
N HIS A 83 -5.16 0.72 14.10
CA HIS A 83 -6.13 0.68 15.18
C HIS A 83 -6.57 2.11 15.50
N ILE A 84 -7.65 2.52 14.87
CA ILE A 84 -8.21 3.87 14.98
C ILE A 84 -9.40 3.82 15.92
N LYS A 85 -9.33 4.59 17.00
CA LYS A 85 -10.41 4.70 17.99
C LYS A 85 -11.32 5.87 17.66
N SER A 86 -12.62 5.67 17.78
CA SER A 86 -13.60 6.76 17.73
C SER A 86 -13.52 7.63 18.99
N SER A 87 -13.92 8.88 18.87
CA SER A 87 -14.18 9.76 20.01
C SER A 87 -15.49 9.46 20.73
N LYS A 88 -16.37 8.64 20.13
CA LYS A 88 -17.66 8.27 20.72
C LYS A 88 -17.55 6.99 21.54
N PRO A 89 -17.98 6.96 22.81
CA PRO A 89 -17.80 5.78 23.69
C PRO A 89 -18.62 4.56 23.24
N ASP A 90 -19.77 4.77 22.62
CA ASP A 90 -20.71 3.71 22.23
C ASP A 90 -20.61 3.28 20.77
N ALA A 91 -19.53 3.65 20.11
CA ALA A 91 -19.38 3.34 18.70
C ALA A 91 -19.05 1.84 18.49
N THR A 92 -19.71 1.22 17.52
CA THR A 92 -19.54 -0.19 17.20
C THR A 92 -18.16 -0.46 16.60
N PRO A 93 -17.40 -1.46 17.08
CA PRO A 93 -16.12 -1.82 16.47
C PRO A 93 -16.34 -2.44 15.09
N ILE A 94 -15.53 -2.03 14.12
CA ILE A 94 -15.56 -2.55 12.75
C ILE A 94 -14.17 -3.08 12.40
N LEU A 95 -14.11 -4.33 11.93
CA LEU A 95 -12.90 -4.93 11.35
C LEU A 95 -13.00 -4.90 9.83
N ILE A 96 -12.05 -4.23 9.18
CA ILE A 96 -11.95 -4.21 7.73
C ILE A 96 -10.71 -4.99 7.32
N GLY A 97 -10.92 -6.06 6.54
CA GLY A 97 -9.86 -6.84 5.95
C GLY A 97 -9.96 -6.81 4.42
N SER A 98 -8.82 -6.79 3.72
CA SER A 98 -8.79 -6.91 2.28
C SER A 98 -8.30 -8.29 1.86
N TRP A 99 -9.10 -8.99 1.05
CA TRP A 99 -8.74 -10.30 0.49
C TRP A 99 -7.60 -10.21 -0.51
N MET A 100 -7.49 -9.12 -1.25
CA MET A 100 -6.51 -8.96 -2.33
C MET A 100 -5.19 -8.32 -1.89
N ALA A 101 -5.17 -7.59 -0.80
CA ALA A 101 -3.96 -7.02 -0.23
C ALA A 101 -3.52 -7.88 0.95
N ARG A 102 -2.48 -8.62 0.80
CA ARG A 102 -1.94 -9.56 1.81
C ARG A 102 -1.68 -8.96 3.20
N GLN A 103 -1.90 -7.67 3.46
CA GLN A 103 -1.37 -7.03 4.66
C GLN A 103 -2.07 -5.78 5.20
N LEU A 104 -3.30 -5.46 4.88
CA LEU A 104 -3.96 -4.33 5.52
C LEU A 104 -5.22 -4.79 6.25
N PHE A 105 -5.05 -5.20 7.50
CA PHE A 105 -6.17 -5.26 8.43
C PHE A 105 -6.32 -3.88 9.07
N THR A 106 -7.41 -3.21 8.80
CA THR A 106 -7.76 -1.97 9.49
C THR A 106 -8.83 -2.31 10.51
N VAL A 107 -8.48 -2.24 11.78
CA VAL A 107 -9.46 -2.34 12.88
C VAL A 107 -9.93 -0.94 13.20
N PHE A 108 -11.11 -0.59 12.75
CA PHE A 108 -11.79 0.60 13.25
C PHE A 108 -12.59 0.20 14.50
N GLN A 109 -12.10 0.54 15.67
CA GLN A 109 -12.96 0.57 16.85
C GLN A 109 -13.70 1.90 16.81
N ASN A 110 -15.01 1.80 16.59
CA ASN A 110 -15.93 2.90 16.76
C ASN A 110 -15.90 3.95 15.60
N LEU A 111 -16.18 3.54 14.37
CA LEU A 111 -16.49 4.48 13.31
C LEU A 111 -17.93 4.97 13.49
N SER A 112 -18.11 6.26 13.79
CA SER A 112 -19.39 6.91 13.60
C SER A 112 -19.43 7.49 12.20
N ILE A 113 -20.23 6.90 11.33
CA ILE A 113 -20.60 7.52 10.06
C ILE A 113 -21.57 8.66 10.40
N ALA A 114 -21.19 9.89 10.12
CA ALA A 114 -22.07 11.04 10.19
C ALA A 114 -22.92 11.09 8.92
#